data_00033cc34275a51518a4bad4354769c9
#
_entry.id   00033cc34275a51518a4bad4354769c9
#
_cell.length_a   1.000
_cell.length_b   1.000
_cell.length_c   1.000
_cell.angle_alpha   90.00
_cell.angle_beta   90.00
_cell.angle_gamma   90.00
#
_symmetry.space_group_name_H-M   'P 1'
#
loop_
_entity.id
_entity.type
_entity.pdbx_description
1 polymer ?
#
loop_
_entity_poly.entity_id
_entity_poly.type
_entity_poly.pdbx_seq_one_letter_code
_entity_poly.pdbx_strand_id
1 'polypeptide(L)'
;MDARLARRPRRRRPLAGRPVWLFDLDNTLHHASHAVFPAINTAMTQYIIDTLQVDRARADHLRTDYTQRYGAALLGLARHHPVDPHDFLKVVHTFEDLPSMLRAERGLARRLAALPGRKLILTNAPEVYARAVLAELGIERHFERVIAIEQMRDRRAWRAKPDATMLRRAMRDARVALADAILVEDTRSHLKRYKRLGIRTIWITGHLPDHQPRAGRPHYVDRRIASLQSLRLSTRSGRQKCSRLNRATRP
;
A
#
# COMPACT_ATOMS: atom_id res chain seq x y z
N MET A 1 -42.43 3.86 -17.32
CA MET A 1 -41.83 2.55 -16.97
C MET A 1 -40.39 2.56 -17.44
N ASP A 2 -39.48 2.95 -16.55
CA ASP A 2 -38.05 3.10 -16.83
C ASP A 2 -37.31 1.84 -16.39
N ALA A 3 -36.97 0.98 -17.35
CA ALA A 3 -36.14 -0.20 -17.09
C ALA A 3 -34.68 0.23 -16.97
N ARG A 4 -34.20 0.46 -15.75
CA ARG A 4 -32.80 0.62 -15.44
C ARG A 4 -32.06 -0.67 -15.78
N LEU A 5 -31.41 -0.69 -16.94
CA LEU A 5 -30.48 -1.74 -17.35
C LEU A 5 -29.37 -1.89 -16.30
N ALA A 6 -29.51 -2.90 -15.44
CA ALA A 6 -28.46 -3.31 -14.51
C ALA A 6 -27.21 -3.71 -15.32
N ARG A 7 -26.19 -2.86 -15.31
CA ARG A 7 -24.88 -3.16 -15.90
C ARG A 7 -24.33 -4.44 -15.29
N ARG A 8 -24.32 -5.52 -16.07
CA ARG A 8 -23.65 -6.78 -15.69
C ARG A 8 -22.21 -6.49 -15.23
N PRO A 9 -21.76 -7.06 -14.11
CA PRO A 9 -20.39 -6.89 -13.68
C PRO A 9 -19.45 -7.40 -14.78
N ARG A 10 -18.56 -6.53 -15.27
CA ARG A 10 -17.55 -6.90 -16.27
C ARG A 10 -16.75 -8.07 -15.73
N ARG A 11 -16.79 -9.22 -16.40
CA ARG A 11 -15.93 -10.37 -16.09
C ARG A 11 -14.49 -9.90 -16.04
N ARG A 12 -13.81 -10.13 -14.96
CA ARG A 12 -12.40 -9.77 -14.77
C ARG A 12 -11.55 -10.48 -15.82
N ARG A 13 -10.77 -9.73 -16.56
CA ARG A 13 -9.77 -10.27 -17.47
C ARG A 13 -8.76 -11.08 -16.64
N PRO A 14 -8.39 -12.33 -17.02
CA PRO A 14 -7.30 -13.05 -16.37
C PRO A 14 -6.02 -12.21 -16.41
N LEU A 15 -5.11 -12.40 -15.45
CA LEU A 15 -3.76 -11.84 -15.55
C LEU A 15 -3.09 -12.43 -16.78
N ALA A 16 -2.60 -11.58 -17.66
CA ALA A 16 -1.90 -12.01 -18.87
C ALA A 16 -0.51 -12.59 -18.57
N GLY A 17 0.00 -12.37 -17.34
CA GLY A 17 1.32 -12.83 -16.89
C GLY A 17 1.33 -13.15 -15.39
N ARG A 18 2.54 -13.30 -14.83
CA ARG A 18 2.71 -13.43 -13.38
C ARG A 18 2.32 -12.12 -12.70
N PRO A 19 1.56 -12.16 -11.58
CA PRO A 19 1.11 -10.96 -10.89
C PRO A 19 2.28 -10.12 -10.39
N VAL A 20 2.07 -8.80 -10.34
CA VAL A 20 2.97 -7.88 -9.66
C VAL A 20 2.26 -7.37 -8.41
N TRP A 21 2.82 -7.67 -7.26
CA TRP A 21 2.31 -7.26 -5.97
C TRP A 21 2.90 -5.91 -5.59
N LEU A 22 2.04 -4.97 -5.25
CA LEU A 22 2.39 -3.73 -4.62
C LEU A 22 1.96 -3.83 -3.16
N PHE A 23 2.91 -3.91 -2.26
CA PHE A 23 2.64 -3.93 -0.84
C PHE A 23 2.87 -2.54 -0.25
N ASP A 24 1.88 -2.02 0.42
CA ASP A 24 2.15 -1.02 1.42
C ASP A 24 2.97 -1.62 2.57
N LEU A 25 3.60 -0.78 3.40
CA LEU A 25 4.48 -1.20 4.47
C LEU A 25 3.77 -1.19 5.83
N ASP A 26 3.44 0.02 6.29
CA ASP A 26 2.93 0.29 7.63
C ASP A 26 1.47 -0.17 7.76
N ASN A 27 1.14 -0.91 8.84
CA ASN A 27 -0.14 -1.60 9.01
C ASN A 27 -0.50 -2.63 7.93
N THR A 28 0.43 -2.92 7.01
CA THR A 28 0.25 -3.92 5.95
C THR A 28 1.20 -5.11 6.17
N LEU A 29 2.50 -4.88 6.31
CA LEU A 29 3.50 -5.91 6.58
C LEU A 29 3.84 -6.04 8.06
N HIS A 30 3.67 -4.98 8.82
CA HIS A 30 3.83 -4.95 10.28
C HIS A 30 2.79 -4.02 10.92
N HIS A 31 2.64 -4.13 12.24
CA HIS A 31 1.66 -3.37 13.01
C HIS A 31 2.24 -2.00 13.43
N ALA A 32 2.30 -1.05 12.51
CA ALA A 32 2.86 0.28 12.77
C ALA A 32 2.05 1.08 13.81
N SER A 33 0.74 0.90 13.87
CA SER A 33 -0.14 1.58 14.86
C SER A 33 0.18 1.21 16.30
N HIS A 34 0.93 0.11 16.54
CA HIS A 34 1.28 -0.31 17.89
C HIS A 34 2.27 0.65 18.56
N ALA A 35 3.35 1.01 17.90
CA ALA A 35 4.41 1.86 18.46
C ALA A 35 4.96 2.88 17.46
N VAL A 36 5.14 2.51 16.20
CA VAL A 36 5.80 3.34 15.19
C VAL A 36 5.00 4.62 14.89
N PHE A 37 3.72 4.53 14.58
CA PHE A 37 2.90 5.71 14.30
C PHE A 37 2.76 6.67 15.50
N PRO A 38 2.58 6.22 16.75
CA PRO A 38 2.66 7.11 17.90
C PRO A 38 3.98 7.89 17.97
N ALA A 39 5.13 7.21 17.78
CA ALA A 39 6.44 7.86 17.79
C ALA A 39 6.60 8.87 16.64
N ILE A 40 6.25 8.48 15.40
CA ILE A 40 6.27 9.38 14.23
C ILE A 40 5.37 10.61 14.48
N ASN A 41 4.16 10.43 15.01
CA ASN A 41 3.26 11.55 15.29
C ASN A 41 3.85 12.52 16.30
N THR A 42 4.48 12.01 17.36
CA THR A 42 5.17 12.85 18.37
C THR A 42 6.34 13.59 17.73
N ALA A 43 7.18 12.90 16.96
CA ALA A 43 8.33 13.50 16.29
C ALA A 43 7.90 14.57 15.25
N MET A 44 6.83 14.30 14.46
CA MET A 44 6.28 15.30 13.53
C MET A 44 5.77 16.55 14.25
N THR A 45 5.03 16.38 15.34
CA THR A 45 4.54 17.51 16.12
C THR A 45 5.70 18.33 16.68
N GLN A 46 6.71 17.67 17.25
CA GLN A 46 7.88 18.35 17.79
C GLN A 46 8.67 19.09 16.69
N TYR A 47 8.91 18.43 15.55
CA TYR A 47 9.56 19.06 14.40
C TYR A 47 8.84 20.35 13.95
N ILE A 48 7.51 20.31 13.91
CA ILE A 48 6.70 21.48 13.51
C ILE A 48 6.82 22.60 14.54
N ILE A 49 6.80 22.29 15.84
CA ILE A 49 7.01 23.27 16.92
C ILE A 49 8.37 23.95 16.73
N ASP A 50 9.43 23.15 16.62
CA ASP A 50 10.80 23.66 16.58
C ASP A 50 11.10 24.46 15.30
N THR A 51 10.55 24.01 14.15
CA THR A 51 10.83 24.65 12.85
C THR A 51 9.96 25.88 12.62
N LEU A 52 8.69 25.86 13.02
CA LEU A 52 7.75 26.94 12.76
C LEU A 52 7.53 27.87 13.95
N GLN A 53 8.12 27.55 15.12
CA GLN A 53 7.99 28.32 16.35
C GLN A 53 6.51 28.54 16.73
N VAL A 54 5.71 27.47 16.64
CA VAL A 54 4.29 27.46 17.00
C VAL A 54 4.05 26.62 18.24
N ASP A 55 2.91 26.81 18.90
CA ASP A 55 2.52 25.98 20.01
C ASP A 55 2.11 24.55 19.57
N ARG A 56 2.01 23.65 20.55
CA ARG A 56 1.67 22.25 20.31
C ARG A 56 0.30 22.10 19.64
N ALA A 57 -0.70 22.87 20.04
CA ALA A 57 -2.05 22.76 19.49
C ALA A 57 -2.05 23.11 18.00
N ARG A 58 -1.32 24.17 17.61
CA ARG A 58 -1.14 24.57 16.22
C ARG A 58 -0.35 23.53 15.43
N ALA A 59 0.71 22.98 16.00
CA ALA A 59 1.52 21.93 15.35
C ALA A 59 0.70 20.66 15.08
N ASP A 60 -0.07 20.18 16.06
CA ASP A 60 -0.96 19.02 15.90
C ASP A 60 -2.05 19.28 14.86
N HIS A 61 -2.61 20.49 14.83
CA HIS A 61 -3.57 20.88 13.81
C HIS A 61 -2.96 20.83 12.40
N LEU A 62 -1.79 21.47 12.20
CA LEU A 62 -1.09 21.45 10.91
C LEU A 62 -0.76 20.04 10.45
N ARG A 63 -0.21 19.20 11.32
CA ARG A 63 0.10 17.81 11.06
C ARG A 63 -1.13 17.03 10.57
N THR A 64 -2.24 17.16 11.28
CA THR A 64 -3.47 16.44 10.99
C THR A 64 -4.15 16.95 9.73
N ASP A 65 -4.33 18.27 9.60
CA ASP A 65 -4.95 18.92 8.45
C ASP A 65 -4.18 18.59 7.15
N TYR A 66 -2.85 18.74 7.16
CA TYR A 66 -2.04 18.46 5.97
C TYR A 66 -2.03 16.98 5.58
N THR A 67 -2.05 16.10 6.57
CA THR A 67 -2.21 14.66 6.29
C THR A 67 -3.55 14.37 5.62
N GLN A 68 -4.63 14.96 6.09
CA GLN A 68 -5.97 14.77 5.52
C GLN A 68 -6.09 15.39 4.12
N ARG A 69 -5.60 16.61 3.92
CA ARG A 69 -5.73 17.34 2.65
C ARG A 69 -4.82 16.80 1.54
N TYR A 70 -3.59 16.46 1.89
CA TYR A 70 -2.54 16.15 0.90
C TYR A 70 -2.14 14.67 0.87
N GLY A 71 -2.57 13.89 1.85
CA GLY A 71 -2.22 12.48 1.98
C GLY A 71 -0.95 12.20 2.80
N ALA A 72 -0.16 13.24 3.10
CA ALA A 72 0.97 13.21 4.03
C ALA A 72 1.25 14.63 4.54
N ALA A 73 1.59 14.76 5.84
CA ALA A 73 1.90 16.05 6.46
C ALA A 73 3.01 16.80 5.73
N LEU A 74 4.04 16.06 5.29
CA LEU A 74 5.16 16.60 4.52
C LEU A 74 4.72 17.45 3.32
N LEU A 75 3.69 16.99 2.57
CA LEU A 75 3.25 17.69 1.36
C LEU A 75 2.67 19.06 1.65
N GLY A 76 1.95 19.20 2.75
CA GLY A 76 1.45 20.49 3.22
C GLY A 76 2.56 21.37 3.77
N LEU A 77 3.43 20.82 4.60
CA LEU A 77 4.57 21.53 5.16
C LEU A 77 5.49 22.09 4.08
N ALA A 78 5.92 21.27 3.13
CA ALA A 78 6.79 21.71 2.03
C ALA A 78 6.13 22.71 1.06
N ARG A 79 4.80 22.76 1.04
CA ARG A 79 4.06 23.69 0.18
C ARG A 79 3.83 25.06 0.82
N HIS A 80 3.62 25.08 2.12
CA HIS A 80 3.12 26.28 2.83
C HIS A 80 4.13 26.87 3.81
N HIS A 81 5.23 26.16 4.08
CA HIS A 81 6.24 26.55 5.07
C HIS A 81 7.65 26.31 4.53
N PRO A 82 8.66 27.03 5.04
CA PRO A 82 10.07 26.84 4.67
C PRO A 82 10.67 25.60 5.36
N VAL A 83 10.09 24.42 5.10
CA VAL A 83 10.52 23.13 5.66
C VAL A 83 11.35 22.41 4.61
N ASP A 84 12.53 21.90 4.99
CA ASP A 84 13.26 20.96 4.18
C ASP A 84 12.62 19.56 4.27
N PRO A 85 12.08 19.04 3.16
CA PRO A 85 11.45 17.74 3.17
C PRO A 85 12.36 16.57 3.55
N HIS A 86 13.66 16.64 3.18
CA HIS A 86 14.61 15.59 3.51
C HIS A 86 14.96 15.57 4.99
N ASP A 87 15.16 16.76 5.56
CA ASP A 87 15.40 16.91 6.99
C ASP A 87 14.18 16.43 7.80
N PHE A 88 12.97 16.88 7.43
CA PHE A 88 11.73 16.41 8.04
C PHE A 88 11.63 14.87 8.03
N LEU A 89 11.82 14.23 6.87
CA LEU A 89 11.73 12.78 6.74
C LEU A 89 12.77 12.08 7.61
N LYS A 90 13.99 12.59 7.66
CA LYS A 90 15.07 12.04 8.47
C LYS A 90 14.74 12.13 9.97
N VAL A 91 14.38 13.31 10.45
CA VAL A 91 14.12 13.53 11.87
C VAL A 91 12.95 12.68 12.36
N VAL A 92 11.82 12.70 11.63
CA VAL A 92 10.59 12.02 12.10
C VAL A 92 10.62 10.50 11.95
N HIS A 93 11.57 9.93 11.21
CA HIS A 93 11.73 8.49 11.05
C HIS A 93 13.05 7.96 11.64
N THR A 94 13.67 8.71 12.54
CA THR A 94 14.80 8.24 13.34
C THR A 94 14.29 7.68 14.67
N PHE A 95 14.61 6.41 14.94
CA PHE A 95 14.19 5.69 16.14
C PHE A 95 15.42 5.17 16.87
N GLU A 96 15.45 5.28 18.19
CA GLU A 96 16.53 4.73 19.04
C GLU A 96 16.51 3.20 19.03
N ASP A 97 15.33 2.60 19.06
CA ASP A 97 15.16 1.14 19.11
C ASP A 97 13.99 0.71 18.18
N LEU A 98 14.21 0.82 16.88
CA LEU A 98 13.23 0.36 15.89
C LEU A 98 12.87 -1.13 16.05
N PRO A 99 13.79 -2.06 16.30
CA PRO A 99 13.45 -3.48 16.43
C PRO A 99 12.36 -3.77 17.47
N SER A 100 12.43 -3.15 18.65
CA SER A 100 11.42 -3.35 19.72
C SER A 100 10.03 -2.86 19.35
N MET A 101 9.95 -1.90 18.42
CA MET A 101 8.69 -1.29 17.97
C MET A 101 7.99 -2.12 16.90
N LEU A 102 8.69 -3.06 16.25
CA LEU A 102 8.17 -3.82 15.14
C LEU A 102 7.40 -5.07 15.59
N ARG A 103 6.19 -5.22 15.09
CA ARG A 103 5.37 -6.42 15.27
C ARG A 103 4.83 -6.88 13.93
N ALA A 104 5.21 -8.09 13.53
CA ALA A 104 4.74 -8.71 12.29
C ALA A 104 4.11 -10.09 12.56
N GLU A 105 3.32 -10.56 11.60
CA GLU A 105 2.71 -11.88 11.67
C GLU A 105 3.76 -12.99 11.62
N ARG A 106 3.59 -14.04 12.42
CA ARG A 106 4.44 -15.23 12.34
C ARG A 106 4.37 -15.84 10.94
N GLY A 107 5.53 -16.18 10.37
CA GLY A 107 5.64 -16.79 9.06
C GLY A 107 5.41 -15.82 7.87
N LEU A 108 5.50 -14.51 8.08
CA LEU A 108 5.40 -13.49 7.02
C LEU A 108 6.36 -13.77 5.87
N ALA A 109 7.66 -14.03 6.16
CA ALA A 109 8.68 -14.33 5.15
C ALA A 109 8.29 -15.56 4.31
N ARG A 110 7.84 -16.64 4.94
CA ARG A 110 7.36 -17.85 4.26
C ARG A 110 6.15 -17.57 3.38
N ARG A 111 5.23 -16.71 3.85
CA ARG A 111 4.05 -16.33 3.04
C ARG A 111 4.46 -15.51 1.83
N LEU A 112 5.36 -14.53 1.98
CA LEU A 112 5.87 -13.74 0.86
C LEU A 112 6.61 -14.61 -0.16
N ALA A 113 7.42 -15.57 0.29
CA ALA A 113 8.10 -16.53 -0.59
C ALA A 113 7.12 -17.38 -1.41
N ALA A 114 5.99 -17.77 -0.81
CA ALA A 114 4.97 -18.60 -1.47
C ALA A 114 4.11 -17.83 -2.49
N LEU A 115 4.12 -16.51 -2.49
CA LEU A 115 3.39 -15.71 -3.47
C LEU A 115 4.16 -15.66 -4.79
N PRO A 116 3.57 -16.12 -5.91
CA PRO A 116 4.21 -16.06 -7.20
C PRO A 116 4.26 -14.63 -7.73
N GLY A 117 5.23 -14.36 -8.60
CA GLY A 117 5.37 -13.07 -9.27
C GLY A 117 6.29 -12.09 -8.53
N ARG A 118 6.40 -10.90 -9.12
CA ARG A 118 7.22 -9.80 -8.60
C ARG A 118 6.56 -9.15 -7.41
N LYS A 119 7.35 -8.63 -6.48
CA LYS A 119 6.86 -7.91 -5.29
C LYS A 119 7.62 -6.60 -5.16
N LEU A 120 6.87 -5.52 -4.97
CA LEU A 120 7.41 -4.18 -4.77
C LEU A 120 6.76 -3.58 -3.53
N ILE A 121 7.52 -2.76 -2.81
CA ILE A 121 6.98 -1.89 -1.77
C ILE A 121 6.51 -0.59 -2.41
N LEU A 122 5.38 -0.07 -1.94
CA LEU A 122 4.84 1.25 -2.29
C LEU A 122 4.39 1.95 -1.01
N THR A 123 5.25 2.79 -0.44
CA THR A 123 5.03 3.41 0.88
C THR A 123 5.18 4.93 0.86
N ASN A 124 4.44 5.64 1.70
CA ASN A 124 4.63 7.07 1.95
C ASN A 124 5.76 7.35 2.96
N ALA A 125 6.36 6.32 3.52
CA ALA A 125 7.53 6.44 4.39
C ALA A 125 8.82 6.66 3.57
N PRO A 126 9.89 7.20 4.17
CA PRO A 126 11.18 7.35 3.50
C PRO A 126 11.87 6.01 3.27
N GLU A 127 12.75 5.96 2.25
CA GLU A 127 13.42 4.73 1.84
C GLU A 127 14.28 4.13 2.96
N VAL A 128 15.01 4.97 3.71
CA VAL A 128 15.88 4.51 4.80
C VAL A 128 15.07 3.75 5.86
N TYR A 129 13.95 4.31 6.31
CA TYR A 129 13.07 3.64 7.25
C TYR A 129 12.46 2.36 6.65
N ALA A 130 11.97 2.43 5.43
CA ALA A 130 11.35 1.26 4.79
C ALA A 130 12.33 0.09 4.69
N ARG A 131 13.59 0.35 4.31
CA ARG A 131 14.64 -0.69 4.26
C ARG A 131 15.00 -1.22 5.63
N ALA A 132 15.11 -0.35 6.65
CA ALA A 132 15.37 -0.79 8.02
C ALA A 132 14.27 -1.75 8.52
N VAL A 133 12.99 -1.41 8.31
CA VAL A 133 11.87 -2.29 8.67
C VAL A 133 11.95 -3.63 7.92
N LEU A 134 12.22 -3.62 6.61
CA LEU A 134 12.31 -4.85 5.82
C LEU A 134 13.47 -5.74 6.25
N ALA A 135 14.62 -5.15 6.61
CA ALA A 135 15.80 -5.86 7.10
C ALA A 135 15.53 -6.50 8.47
N GLU A 136 14.99 -5.73 9.44
CA GLU A 136 14.64 -6.23 10.77
C GLU A 136 13.63 -7.37 10.74
N LEU A 137 12.66 -7.30 9.81
CA LEU A 137 11.68 -8.37 9.61
C LEU A 137 12.24 -9.57 8.82
N GLY A 138 13.47 -9.49 8.29
CA GLY A 138 14.10 -10.53 7.48
C GLY A 138 13.40 -10.80 6.14
N ILE A 139 12.72 -9.79 5.58
CA ILE A 139 11.88 -9.94 4.37
C ILE A 139 12.36 -9.14 3.16
N GLU A 140 13.43 -8.34 3.26
CA GLU A 140 13.90 -7.47 2.18
C GLU A 140 14.14 -8.24 0.87
N ARG A 141 14.73 -9.43 0.94
CA ARG A 141 15.01 -10.29 -0.22
C ARG A 141 13.80 -10.68 -1.05
N HIS A 142 12.58 -10.51 -0.51
CA HIS A 142 11.34 -10.82 -1.24
C HIS A 142 10.87 -9.69 -2.13
N PHE A 143 11.45 -8.51 -2.02
CA PHE A 143 11.04 -7.32 -2.75
C PHE A 143 12.11 -6.91 -3.76
N GLU A 144 11.69 -6.77 -5.01
CA GLU A 144 12.56 -6.35 -6.10
C GLU A 144 12.90 -4.85 -6.01
N ARG A 145 11.97 -4.06 -5.46
CA ARG A 145 12.10 -2.60 -5.39
C ARG A 145 11.29 -2.03 -4.24
N VAL A 146 11.84 -0.98 -3.62
CA VAL A 146 11.12 -0.08 -2.72
C VAL A 146 10.79 1.19 -3.50
N ILE A 147 9.52 1.59 -3.52
CA ILE A 147 9.03 2.85 -4.04
C ILE A 147 8.58 3.65 -2.82
N ALA A 148 9.50 4.41 -2.25
CA ALA A 148 9.31 5.26 -1.09
C ALA A 148 8.92 6.69 -1.51
N ILE A 149 8.65 7.56 -0.56
CA ILE A 149 8.15 8.91 -0.84
C ILE A 149 9.14 9.74 -1.69
N GLU A 150 10.45 9.52 -1.54
CA GLU A 150 11.48 10.21 -2.33
C GLU A 150 11.39 9.87 -3.82
N GLN A 151 11.10 8.60 -4.18
CA GLN A 151 10.91 8.18 -5.56
C GLN A 151 9.56 8.63 -6.13
N MET A 152 8.65 9.08 -5.28
CA MET A 152 7.34 9.59 -5.72
C MET A 152 7.39 11.04 -6.21
N ARG A 153 8.38 11.84 -5.77
CA ARG A 153 8.54 13.23 -6.20
C ARG A 153 8.75 13.32 -7.71
N ASP A 154 8.22 14.35 -8.32
CA ASP A 154 8.61 14.76 -9.67
C ASP A 154 9.51 16.01 -9.61
N ARG A 155 9.91 16.54 -10.78
CA ARG A 155 10.78 17.72 -10.85
C ARG A 155 10.18 18.97 -10.20
N ARG A 156 8.86 19.02 -10.00
CA ARG A 156 8.13 20.21 -9.57
C ARG A 156 7.61 20.11 -8.14
N ALA A 157 7.33 18.89 -7.66
CA ALA A 157 6.68 18.73 -6.36
C ALA A 157 6.91 17.33 -5.74
N TRP A 158 6.86 17.27 -4.43
CA TRP A 158 6.68 16.05 -3.68
C TRP A 158 5.28 15.49 -3.93
N ARG A 159 5.18 14.17 -4.02
CA ARG A 159 3.93 13.43 -4.18
C ARG A 159 3.90 12.27 -3.21
N ALA A 160 2.70 11.83 -2.88
CA ALA A 160 2.46 10.70 -1.99
C ALA A 160 1.29 9.87 -2.51
N LYS A 161 1.11 8.65 -2.01
CA LYS A 161 -0.16 7.94 -2.18
C LYS A 161 -1.30 8.80 -1.63
N PRO A 162 -2.41 8.90 -2.34
CA PRO A 162 -2.86 8.14 -3.51
C PRO A 162 -2.72 8.87 -4.86
N ASP A 163 -1.64 9.59 -5.15
CA ASP A 163 -1.46 10.30 -6.41
C ASP A 163 -1.42 9.33 -7.61
N ALA A 164 -2.32 9.55 -8.58
CA ALA A 164 -2.46 8.69 -9.75
C ALA A 164 -1.35 8.90 -10.79
N THR A 165 -0.81 10.10 -10.90
CA THR A 165 0.26 10.44 -11.85
C THR A 165 1.56 9.82 -11.39
N MET A 166 1.85 9.96 -10.10
CA MET A 166 2.97 9.28 -9.45
C MET A 166 2.92 7.77 -9.69
N LEU A 167 1.77 7.13 -9.41
CA LEU A 167 1.66 5.68 -9.56
C LEU A 167 1.86 5.23 -11.02
N ARG A 168 1.28 5.92 -12.00
CA ARG A 168 1.50 5.59 -13.42
C ARG A 168 2.98 5.68 -13.80
N ARG A 169 3.69 6.70 -13.30
CA ARG A 169 5.13 6.83 -13.52
C ARG A 169 5.89 5.68 -12.86
N ALA A 170 5.66 5.43 -11.57
CA ALA A 170 6.31 4.36 -10.84
C ALA A 170 6.11 2.98 -11.49
N MET A 171 4.89 2.70 -11.98
CA MET A 171 4.61 1.44 -12.69
C MET A 171 5.31 1.36 -14.05
N ARG A 172 5.37 2.44 -14.81
CA ARG A 172 6.13 2.49 -16.07
C ARG A 172 7.62 2.26 -15.82
N ASP A 173 8.20 2.92 -14.80
CA ASP A 173 9.61 2.80 -14.44
C ASP A 173 9.95 1.40 -13.91
N ALA A 174 8.98 0.72 -13.29
CA ALA A 174 9.08 -0.68 -12.87
C ALA A 174 8.74 -1.67 -14.01
N ARG A 175 8.37 -1.19 -15.20
CA ARG A 175 7.89 -2.01 -16.34
C ARG A 175 6.71 -2.91 -15.96
N VAL A 176 5.72 -2.34 -15.30
CA VAL A 176 4.51 -3.03 -14.83
C VAL A 176 3.27 -2.42 -15.47
N ALA A 177 2.47 -3.23 -16.12
CA ALA A 177 1.14 -2.81 -16.54
C ALA A 177 0.20 -2.70 -15.34
N LEU A 178 -0.57 -1.61 -15.23
CA LEU A 178 -1.49 -1.40 -14.11
C LEU A 178 -2.51 -2.55 -13.94
N ALA A 179 -2.91 -3.18 -15.05
CA ALA A 179 -3.85 -4.30 -15.04
C ALA A 179 -3.27 -5.58 -14.40
N ASP A 180 -1.94 -5.72 -14.37
CA ASP A 180 -1.25 -6.86 -13.76
C ASP A 180 -0.89 -6.62 -12.29
N ALA A 181 -1.06 -5.37 -11.82
CA ALA A 181 -0.76 -4.99 -10.46
C ALA A 181 -1.88 -5.38 -9.48
N ILE A 182 -1.46 -5.82 -8.30
CA ILE A 182 -2.32 -6.13 -7.15
C ILE A 182 -1.80 -5.31 -5.98
N LEU A 183 -2.58 -4.34 -5.52
CA LEU A 183 -2.25 -3.54 -4.34
C LEU A 183 -2.80 -4.21 -3.08
N VAL A 184 -1.94 -4.42 -2.10
CA VAL A 184 -2.28 -4.82 -0.73
C VAL A 184 -2.04 -3.60 0.17
N GLU A 185 -3.10 -3.12 0.83
CA GLU A 185 -3.10 -1.81 1.48
C GLU A 185 -4.14 -1.79 2.60
N ASP A 186 -3.86 -1.09 3.70
CA ASP A 186 -4.78 -0.87 4.81
C ASP A 186 -5.66 0.37 4.61
N THR A 187 -5.17 1.38 3.90
CA THR A 187 -5.82 2.69 3.74
C THR A 187 -6.85 2.70 2.61
N ARG A 188 -8.12 2.86 2.98
CA ARG A 188 -9.27 2.79 2.05
C ARG A 188 -9.25 3.85 0.96
N SER A 189 -8.77 5.05 1.23
CA SER A 189 -8.65 6.13 0.24
C SER A 189 -7.67 5.78 -0.88
N HIS A 190 -6.55 5.11 -0.55
CA HIS A 190 -5.56 4.63 -1.51
C HIS A 190 -6.17 3.55 -2.42
N LEU A 191 -6.82 2.54 -1.83
CA LEU A 191 -7.53 1.50 -2.56
C LEU A 191 -8.58 2.08 -3.52
N LYS A 192 -9.42 3.03 -3.04
CA LYS A 192 -10.46 3.68 -3.83
C LYS A 192 -9.90 4.42 -5.04
N ARG A 193 -8.81 5.17 -4.85
CA ARG A 193 -8.18 5.94 -5.92
C ARG A 193 -7.53 5.04 -6.95
N TYR A 194 -6.77 4.06 -6.51
CA TYR A 194 -6.01 3.18 -7.41
C TYR A 194 -6.87 2.14 -8.10
N LYS A 195 -7.99 1.74 -7.52
CA LYS A 195 -9.00 0.93 -8.19
C LYS A 195 -9.49 1.55 -9.50
N ARG A 196 -9.64 2.88 -9.54
CA ARG A 196 -10.04 3.61 -10.75
C ARG A 196 -9.01 3.55 -11.87
N LEU A 197 -7.78 3.20 -11.57
CA LEU A 197 -6.70 3.00 -12.53
C LEU A 197 -6.64 1.58 -13.11
N GLY A 198 -7.54 0.70 -12.69
CA GLY A 198 -7.60 -0.70 -13.13
C GLY A 198 -6.78 -1.68 -12.29
N ILE A 199 -6.12 -1.22 -11.22
CA ILE A 199 -5.37 -2.07 -10.29
C ILE A 199 -6.33 -2.97 -9.50
N ARG A 200 -5.94 -4.20 -9.23
CA ARG A 200 -6.64 -5.06 -8.27
C ARG A 200 -6.31 -4.62 -6.87
N THR A 201 -7.30 -4.66 -5.99
CA THR A 201 -7.19 -4.13 -4.63
C THR A 201 -7.50 -5.19 -3.60
N ILE A 202 -6.61 -5.31 -2.63
CA ILE A 202 -6.78 -6.15 -1.45
C ILE A 202 -6.68 -5.25 -0.23
N TRP A 203 -7.76 -5.20 0.53
CA TRP A 203 -7.81 -4.47 1.78
C TRP A 203 -7.40 -5.38 2.93
N ILE A 204 -6.27 -5.07 3.57
CA ILE A 204 -5.82 -5.74 4.78
C ILE A 204 -6.31 -4.97 6.02
N THR A 205 -6.82 -5.69 7.02
CA THR A 205 -7.50 -5.07 8.17
C THR A 205 -6.97 -5.52 9.52
N GLY A 206 -5.98 -6.42 9.57
CA GLY A 206 -5.51 -7.00 10.83
C GLY A 206 -4.82 -6.02 11.77
N HIS A 207 -4.17 -5.01 11.22
CA HIS A 207 -3.43 -3.99 11.97
C HIS A 207 -4.14 -2.64 12.05
N LEU A 208 -5.39 -2.57 11.58
CA LEU A 208 -6.16 -1.34 11.72
C LEU A 208 -6.45 -1.04 13.19
N PRO A 209 -6.37 0.25 13.60
CA PRO A 209 -6.81 0.68 14.92
C PRO A 209 -8.27 0.28 15.20
N ASP A 210 -8.60 0.01 16.47
CA ASP A 210 -9.91 -0.53 16.85
C ASP A 210 -11.09 0.40 16.53
N HIS A 211 -10.85 1.71 16.55
CA HIS A 211 -11.85 2.72 16.19
C HIS A 211 -12.16 2.80 14.67
N GLN A 212 -11.37 2.13 13.81
CA GLN A 212 -11.62 2.15 12.38
C GLN A 212 -12.65 1.09 11.98
N PRO A 213 -13.66 1.46 11.14
CA PRO A 213 -14.65 0.52 10.68
C PRO A 213 -14.04 -0.62 9.88
N ARG A 214 -14.20 -1.85 10.38
CA ARG A 214 -13.74 -3.08 9.70
C ARG A 214 -14.90 -3.79 8.97
N ALA A 215 -16.13 -3.31 9.13
CA ALA A 215 -17.32 -3.94 8.57
C ALA A 215 -17.44 -3.76 7.06
N GLY A 216 -17.99 -4.77 6.39
CA GLY A 216 -18.28 -4.74 4.97
C GLY A 216 -17.06 -4.86 4.06
N ARG A 217 -17.34 -4.83 2.76
CA ARG A 217 -16.34 -4.77 1.70
C ARG A 217 -16.80 -3.74 0.66
N PRO A 218 -16.20 -2.56 0.61
CA PRO A 218 -16.55 -1.54 -0.37
C PRO A 218 -16.38 -2.04 -1.82
N HIS A 219 -17.19 -1.53 -2.74
CA HIS A 219 -17.18 -1.93 -4.16
C HIS A 219 -15.81 -1.77 -4.86
N TYR A 220 -14.97 -0.86 -4.35
CA TYR A 220 -13.61 -0.64 -4.86
C TYR A 220 -12.56 -1.60 -4.26
N VAL A 221 -12.97 -2.50 -3.38
CA VAL A 221 -12.12 -3.54 -2.78
C VAL A 221 -12.44 -4.88 -3.44
N ASP A 222 -11.45 -5.49 -4.10
CA ASP A 222 -11.64 -6.78 -4.76
C ASP A 222 -11.65 -7.93 -3.75
N ARG A 223 -10.80 -7.84 -2.73
CA ARG A 223 -10.73 -8.81 -1.64
C ARG A 223 -10.42 -8.10 -0.33
N ARG A 224 -11.03 -8.54 0.76
CA ARG A 224 -10.69 -8.17 2.12
C ARG A 224 -10.03 -9.35 2.81
N ILE A 225 -8.96 -9.08 3.55
CA ILE A 225 -8.24 -10.06 4.37
C ILE A 225 -7.93 -9.45 5.73
N ALA A 226 -7.95 -10.25 6.78
CA ALA A 226 -7.44 -9.80 8.08
C ALA A 226 -5.92 -9.96 8.18
N SER A 227 -5.35 -10.92 7.45
CA SER A 227 -3.95 -11.33 7.55
C SER A 227 -3.42 -11.73 6.18
N LEU A 228 -2.13 -11.53 5.93
CA LEU A 228 -1.46 -12.03 4.73
C LEU A 228 -1.47 -13.56 4.66
N GLN A 229 -1.61 -14.26 5.79
CA GLN A 229 -1.78 -15.73 5.81
C GLN A 229 -3.04 -16.18 5.06
N SER A 230 -4.07 -15.33 5.00
CA SER A 230 -5.30 -15.57 4.26
C SER A 230 -5.18 -15.33 2.75
N LEU A 231 -4.05 -14.82 2.28
CA LEU A 231 -3.83 -14.49 0.88
C LEU A 231 -3.53 -15.75 0.07
N ARG A 232 -4.56 -16.30 -0.57
CA ARG A 232 -4.41 -17.43 -1.49
C ARG A 232 -4.67 -16.96 -2.91
N LEU A 233 -3.77 -17.26 -3.84
CA LEU A 233 -4.10 -17.15 -5.26
C LEU A 233 -4.92 -18.38 -5.64
N SER A 234 -6.09 -18.17 -6.21
CA SER A 234 -6.82 -19.22 -6.88
C SER A 234 -6.01 -19.62 -8.12
N THR A 235 -5.22 -20.66 -8.03
CA THR A 235 -4.67 -21.35 -9.19
C THR A 235 -5.86 -22.05 -9.86
N ARG A 236 -6.48 -21.42 -10.84
CA ARG A 236 -7.30 -22.15 -11.79
C ARG A 236 -6.33 -23.01 -12.60
N SER A 237 -6.05 -24.21 -12.11
CA SER A 237 -5.58 -25.32 -12.91
C SER A 237 -6.61 -25.55 -14.02
N GLY A 238 -6.28 -25.12 -15.23
CA GLY A 238 -7.04 -25.47 -16.42
C GLY A 238 -6.88 -26.94 -16.73
N ARG A 239 -7.57 -27.80 -16.00
CA ARG A 239 -7.88 -29.15 -16.53
C ARG A 239 -9.04 -28.96 -17.50
N GLN A 240 -8.72 -28.62 -18.73
CA GLN A 240 -9.57 -28.89 -19.86
C GLN A 240 -9.65 -30.41 -19.96
N LYS A 241 -10.74 -31.00 -19.43
CA LYS A 241 -11.11 -32.38 -19.77
C LYS A 241 -11.39 -32.42 -21.25
N CYS A 242 -10.44 -32.95 -22.00
CA CYS A 242 -10.64 -33.34 -23.39
C CYS A 242 -11.59 -34.55 -23.36
N SER A 243 -12.90 -34.32 -23.48
CA SER A 243 -13.86 -35.39 -23.75
C SER A 243 -13.69 -35.80 -25.20
N ARG A 244 -12.94 -36.85 -25.41
CA ARG A 244 -12.95 -37.60 -26.68
C ARG A 244 -14.37 -38.16 -26.87
N LEU A 245 -15.11 -37.61 -27.79
CA LEU A 245 -16.30 -38.25 -28.34
C LEU A 245 -15.85 -39.50 -29.11
N ASN A 246 -16.11 -40.65 -28.51
CA ASN A 246 -16.10 -41.91 -29.20
C ASN A 246 -17.29 -41.95 -30.17
N ARG A 247 -17.06 -41.79 -31.47
CA ARG A 247 -18.01 -42.21 -32.49
C ARG A 247 -17.83 -43.72 -32.67
N ALA A 248 -18.72 -44.44 -32.09
CA ALA A 248 -18.91 -45.83 -32.46
C ALA A 248 -19.70 -45.88 -33.78
N THR A 249 -19.06 -46.34 -34.82
CA THR A 249 -19.70 -46.84 -36.03
C THR A 249 -20.30 -48.22 -35.72
N ARG A 250 -21.51 -48.43 -36.07
CA ARG A 250 -22.12 -49.76 -36.21
C ARG A 250 -22.58 -49.98 -37.66
N PRO A 251 -22.60 -51.24 -38.05
CA PRO A 251 -22.67 -51.77 -39.40
C PRO A 251 -23.99 -51.50 -40.10
#